data_da9e1fe04da45b1e1c0cbe816670f5b4
#
_entry.id   da9e1fe04da45b1e1c0cbe816670f5b4
#
_cell.length_a   1.000
_cell.length_b   1.000
_cell.length_c   1.000
_cell.angle_alpha   90.00
_cell.angle_beta   90.00
_cell.angle_gamma   90.00
#
_symmetry.space_group_name_H-M   'P 1'
#
loop_
_entity.id
_entity.type
_entity.pdbx_description
1 polymer ?
#
loop_
_entity_poly.entity_id
_entity_poly.type
_entity_poly.pdbx_seq_one_letter_code
_entity_poly.pdbx_strand_id
1 'polypeptide(L)'
;MSARDRAAGRLPIVVIPCYNEQRRLDPARLETLAESGRVRLLFVDDGSTDDTAAVLDRLRNTSEAVDVLRLPRNVGKAEAIRQGLSHGMESDAPILAYYDADLATPPEELLRLLELLAARPDLTFVMASRVLMLGWRIERRAVRHYLGRVFATLASLLLRIPVYDTQCGAKAFRVSPALREAIGTSFRSSWVFDVELIGRLLVGSSTAEPVPLAAFEEMPLRAWRDVSGSRLGPVAMGQALVDLLVVGARLNRGRGSSE
;
A
#
# COMPACT_ATOMS: atom_id res chain seq x y z
N MET A 1 24.81 -13.92 14.43
CA MET A 1 23.59 -13.07 14.33
C MET A 1 23.17 -12.71 15.74
N SER A 2 23.20 -11.44 16.11
CA SER A 2 22.94 -10.95 17.47
C SER A 2 21.44 -11.05 17.83
N ALA A 3 21.11 -10.91 19.15
CA ALA A 3 19.70 -10.83 19.56
C ALA A 3 18.99 -9.61 18.96
N ARG A 4 19.74 -8.50 18.71
CA ARG A 4 19.26 -7.31 18.01
C ARG A 4 18.93 -7.61 16.54
N ASP A 5 19.78 -8.38 15.83
CA ASP A 5 19.54 -8.75 14.43
C ASP A 5 18.30 -9.65 14.27
N ARG A 6 18.08 -10.55 15.25
CA ARG A 6 16.87 -11.39 15.29
C ARG A 6 15.59 -10.60 15.61
N ALA A 7 15.69 -9.58 16.44
CA ALA A 7 14.56 -8.68 16.72
C ALA A 7 14.28 -7.77 15.52
N ALA A 8 15.29 -7.23 14.85
CA ALA A 8 15.15 -6.41 13.66
C ALA A 8 14.53 -7.18 12.48
N GLY A 9 14.88 -8.48 12.30
CA GLY A 9 14.29 -9.32 11.26
C GLY A 9 12.79 -9.60 11.44
N ARG A 10 12.25 -9.37 12.65
CA ARG A 10 10.82 -9.56 12.96
C ARG A 10 9.98 -8.28 12.90
N LEU A 11 10.59 -7.13 12.61
CA LEU A 11 9.84 -5.89 12.45
C LEU A 11 9.06 -5.87 11.13
N PRO A 12 7.88 -5.24 11.09
CA PRO A 12 7.17 -4.95 9.84
C PRO A 12 8.07 -4.18 8.86
N ILE A 13 8.02 -4.54 7.58
CA ILE A 13 8.65 -3.76 6.51
C ILE A 13 7.59 -2.92 5.82
N VAL A 14 7.86 -1.62 5.73
CA VAL A 14 7.02 -0.62 5.08
C VAL A 14 7.66 -0.19 3.77
N VAL A 15 7.05 -0.59 2.67
CA VAL A 15 7.46 -0.21 1.30
C VAL A 15 6.95 1.18 0.98
N ILE A 16 7.83 2.08 0.59
CA ILE A 16 7.52 3.48 0.26
C ILE A 16 7.97 3.75 -1.18
N PRO A 17 7.05 3.74 -2.17
CA PRO A 17 7.41 4.02 -3.56
C PRO A 17 7.69 5.52 -3.74
N CYS A 18 8.82 5.85 -4.37
CA CYS A 18 9.27 7.19 -4.63
C CYS A 18 9.58 7.39 -6.12
N TYR A 19 9.03 8.44 -6.72
CA TYR A 19 9.38 8.89 -8.06
C TYR A 19 9.28 10.41 -8.17
N ASN A 20 10.44 11.08 -8.23
CA ASN A 20 10.54 12.54 -8.26
C ASN A 20 9.79 13.17 -7.06
N GLU A 21 10.12 12.69 -5.86
CA GLU A 21 9.50 13.10 -4.60
C GLU A 21 10.39 14.05 -3.75
N GLN A 22 11.52 14.56 -4.28
CA GLN A 22 12.46 15.43 -3.57
C GLN A 22 11.78 16.54 -2.76
N ARG A 23 10.73 17.16 -3.35
CA ARG A 23 10.01 18.29 -2.73
C ARG A 23 8.89 17.87 -1.77
N ARG A 24 8.53 16.61 -1.75
CA ARG A 24 7.37 16.09 -0.99
C ARG A 24 7.76 15.17 0.15
N LEU A 25 8.95 14.57 0.06
CA LEU A 25 9.51 13.83 1.18
C LEU A 25 9.73 14.76 2.38
N ASP A 26 9.39 14.28 3.54
CA ASP A 26 9.71 14.88 4.83
C ASP A 26 10.75 14.00 5.55
N PRO A 27 12.06 14.22 5.34
CA PRO A 27 13.09 13.37 5.91
C PRO A 27 13.01 13.27 7.43
N ALA A 28 12.73 14.38 8.13
CA ALA A 28 12.71 14.39 9.59
C ALA A 28 11.60 13.46 10.16
N ARG A 29 10.42 13.45 9.54
CA ARG A 29 9.32 12.55 9.96
C ARG A 29 9.62 11.10 9.60
N LEU A 30 10.29 10.85 8.48
CA LEU A 30 10.69 9.50 8.06
C LEU A 30 11.82 8.95 8.94
N GLU A 31 12.79 9.79 9.33
CA GLU A 31 13.81 9.45 10.33
C GLU A 31 13.19 9.10 11.67
N THR A 32 12.29 9.95 12.18
CA THR A 32 11.55 9.67 13.43
C THR A 32 10.81 8.33 13.36
N LEU A 33 10.19 8.02 12.22
CA LEU A 33 9.50 6.75 12.01
C LEU A 33 10.48 5.56 12.02
N ALA A 34 11.62 5.69 11.34
CA ALA A 34 12.67 4.66 11.32
C ALA A 34 13.28 4.43 12.71
N GLU A 35 13.57 5.51 13.45
CA GLU A 35 14.14 5.48 14.80
C GLU A 35 13.16 4.97 15.87
N SER A 36 11.88 4.89 15.55
CA SER A 36 10.86 4.36 16.48
C SER A 36 11.13 2.93 16.95
N GLY A 37 11.96 2.18 16.22
CA GLY A 37 12.24 0.77 16.47
C GLY A 37 11.04 -0.16 16.25
N ARG A 38 10.00 0.32 15.55
CA ARG A 38 8.73 -0.38 15.34
C ARG A 38 8.55 -0.89 13.92
N VAL A 39 9.31 -0.37 12.97
CA VAL A 39 9.24 -0.68 11.54
C VAL A 39 10.62 -0.63 10.91
N ARG A 40 10.77 -1.31 9.79
CA ARG A 40 11.85 -1.07 8.80
C ARG A 40 11.24 -0.39 7.58
N LEU A 41 11.92 0.62 7.05
CA LEU A 41 11.48 1.34 5.86
C LEU A 41 12.25 0.84 4.65
N LEU A 42 11.54 0.42 3.63
CA LEU A 42 12.09 0.07 2.32
C LEU A 42 11.60 1.09 1.30
N PHE A 43 12.44 2.06 0.98
CA PHE A 43 12.15 2.99 -0.11
C PHE A 43 12.39 2.30 -1.46
N VAL A 44 11.45 2.46 -2.38
CA VAL A 44 11.62 2.01 -3.76
C VAL A 44 11.73 3.23 -4.65
N ASP A 45 12.96 3.54 -5.07
CA ASP A 45 13.22 4.61 -6.03
C ASP A 45 12.89 4.11 -7.44
N ASP A 46 11.76 4.55 -7.97
CA ASP A 46 11.22 4.16 -9.28
C ASP A 46 11.89 4.95 -10.43
N GLY A 47 13.23 4.96 -10.44
CA GLY A 47 14.02 5.61 -11.48
C GLY A 47 13.87 7.14 -11.47
N SER A 48 13.94 7.77 -10.30
CA SER A 48 13.84 9.24 -10.17
C SER A 48 14.94 9.95 -10.96
N THR A 49 14.59 11.12 -11.49
CA THR A 49 15.46 11.99 -12.29
C THR A 49 15.79 13.32 -11.58
N ASP A 50 15.20 13.54 -10.41
CA ASP A 50 15.51 14.66 -9.50
C ASP A 50 16.43 14.19 -8.36
N ASP A 51 16.62 15.01 -7.33
CA ASP A 51 17.47 14.69 -6.19
C ASP A 51 16.83 13.69 -5.18
N THR A 52 15.74 13.01 -5.53
CA THR A 52 15.10 12.01 -4.66
C THR A 52 16.12 10.95 -4.23
N ALA A 53 16.91 10.41 -5.16
CA ALA A 53 17.92 9.40 -4.84
C ALA A 53 18.90 9.88 -3.76
N ALA A 54 19.36 11.14 -3.83
CA ALA A 54 20.27 11.71 -2.83
C ALA A 54 19.60 11.90 -1.45
N VAL A 55 18.28 12.21 -1.41
CA VAL A 55 17.50 12.25 -0.16
C VAL A 55 17.42 10.87 0.46
N LEU A 56 17.09 9.84 -0.33
CA LEU A 56 16.99 8.47 0.14
C LEU A 56 18.32 7.90 0.65
N ASP A 57 19.44 8.24 -0.01
CA ASP A 57 20.77 7.84 0.47
C ASP A 57 21.10 8.45 1.83
N ARG A 58 20.75 9.72 2.05
CA ARG A 58 20.92 10.34 3.37
C ARG A 58 20.13 9.59 4.43
N LEU A 59 18.84 9.31 4.19
CA LEU A 59 18.00 8.55 5.11
C LEU A 59 18.58 7.17 5.43
N ARG A 60 19.07 6.45 4.43
CA ARG A 60 19.71 5.15 4.61
C ARG A 60 20.98 5.24 5.47
N ASN A 61 21.74 6.31 5.32
CA ASN A 61 22.99 6.50 6.07
C ASN A 61 22.75 6.93 7.53
N THR A 62 21.55 7.43 7.86
CA THR A 62 21.20 7.84 9.24
C THR A 62 20.61 6.70 10.08
N SER A 63 20.08 5.64 9.47
CA SER A 63 19.42 4.56 10.21
C SER A 63 19.53 3.20 9.54
N GLU A 64 19.97 2.19 10.30
CA GLU A 64 19.98 0.77 9.87
C GLU A 64 18.57 0.21 9.60
N ALA A 65 17.52 0.89 10.06
CA ALA A 65 16.14 0.53 9.78
C ALA A 65 15.64 1.02 8.41
N VAL A 66 16.51 1.68 7.63
CA VAL A 66 16.18 2.21 6.30
C VAL A 66 16.97 1.46 5.22
N ASP A 67 16.26 0.98 4.21
CA ASP A 67 16.85 0.38 3.02
C ASP A 67 16.29 1.04 1.75
N VAL A 68 17.00 0.94 0.62
CA VAL A 68 16.65 1.56 -0.65
C VAL A 68 16.80 0.56 -1.79
N LEU A 69 15.69 0.21 -2.42
CA LEU A 69 15.64 -0.54 -3.68
C LEU A 69 15.57 0.45 -4.85
N ARG A 70 16.54 0.39 -5.77
CA ARG A 70 16.56 1.26 -6.95
C ARG A 70 16.15 0.50 -8.19
N LEU A 71 15.17 1.03 -8.89
CA LEU A 71 14.76 0.53 -10.18
C LEU A 71 15.51 1.28 -11.30
N PRO A 72 15.90 0.59 -12.38
CA PRO A 72 16.71 1.20 -13.43
C PRO A 72 15.96 2.26 -14.25
N ARG A 73 14.64 2.28 -14.17
CA ARG A 73 13.74 3.21 -14.87
C ARG A 73 12.40 3.29 -14.18
N ASN A 74 11.63 4.32 -14.46
CA ASN A 74 10.26 4.44 -14.01
C ASN A 74 9.40 3.30 -14.59
N VAL A 75 8.83 2.49 -13.71
CA VAL A 75 7.91 1.38 -14.03
C VAL A 75 6.50 1.63 -13.50
N GLY A 76 6.31 2.71 -12.74
CA GLY A 76 5.05 3.15 -12.15
C GLY A 76 4.80 2.62 -10.74
N LYS A 77 4.00 3.38 -9.97
CA LYS A 77 3.74 3.15 -8.53
C LYS A 77 3.35 1.72 -8.22
N ALA A 78 2.43 1.14 -8.98
CA ALA A 78 1.94 -0.22 -8.75
C ALA A 78 3.07 -1.27 -8.82
N GLU A 79 3.91 -1.17 -9.85
CA GLU A 79 5.02 -2.09 -10.04
C GLU A 79 6.13 -1.84 -9.03
N ALA A 80 6.43 -0.58 -8.68
CA ALA A 80 7.37 -0.23 -7.62
C ALA A 80 6.94 -0.84 -6.26
N ILE A 81 5.65 -0.72 -5.90
CA ILE A 81 5.10 -1.36 -4.69
C ILE A 81 5.23 -2.88 -4.79
N ARG A 82 4.87 -3.49 -5.93
CA ARG A 82 4.97 -4.93 -6.13
C ARG A 82 6.40 -5.44 -5.94
N GLN A 83 7.38 -4.76 -6.54
CA GLN A 83 8.80 -5.13 -6.41
C GLN A 83 9.30 -4.93 -4.98
N GLY A 84 8.91 -3.84 -4.31
CA GLY A 84 9.23 -3.63 -2.91
C GLY A 84 8.64 -4.69 -1.98
N LEU A 85 7.37 -5.06 -2.17
CA LEU A 85 6.74 -6.14 -1.42
C LEU A 85 7.41 -7.49 -1.70
N SER A 86 7.76 -7.78 -2.96
CA SER A 86 8.48 -9.01 -3.34
C SER A 86 9.86 -9.06 -2.67
N HIS A 87 10.59 -7.96 -2.66
CA HIS A 87 11.88 -7.85 -1.96
C HIS A 87 11.71 -8.05 -0.45
N GLY A 88 10.69 -7.42 0.16
CA GLY A 88 10.38 -7.60 1.58
C GLY A 88 10.02 -9.05 1.95
N MET A 89 9.43 -9.82 1.04
CA MET A 89 9.12 -11.24 1.24
C MET A 89 10.34 -12.17 1.31
N GLU A 90 11.51 -11.71 0.90
CA GLU A 90 12.77 -12.44 1.03
C GLU A 90 13.33 -12.37 2.46
N SER A 91 12.76 -11.53 3.30
CA SER A 91 13.12 -11.36 4.71
C SER A 91 12.23 -12.18 5.65
N ASP A 92 12.61 -12.20 6.95
CA ASP A 92 11.81 -12.84 8.01
C ASP A 92 10.70 -11.92 8.58
N ALA A 93 10.36 -10.83 7.91
CA ALA A 93 9.33 -9.90 8.37
C ALA A 93 7.95 -10.57 8.36
N PRO A 94 7.20 -10.55 9.48
CA PRO A 94 5.88 -11.18 9.56
C PRO A 94 4.78 -10.36 8.88
N ILE A 95 5.03 -9.07 8.71
CA ILE A 95 4.09 -8.10 8.13
C ILE A 95 4.84 -7.26 7.09
N LEU A 96 4.23 -7.12 5.92
CA LEU A 96 4.63 -6.16 4.90
C LEU A 96 3.53 -5.10 4.79
N ALA A 97 3.93 -3.87 4.55
CA ALA A 97 3.00 -2.78 4.28
C ALA A 97 3.49 -1.96 3.10
N TYR A 98 2.61 -1.20 2.46
CA TYR A 98 3.04 -0.08 1.65
C TYR A 98 2.42 1.22 2.15
N TYR A 99 3.12 2.32 1.89
CA TYR A 99 2.80 3.61 2.44
C TYR A 99 3.22 4.72 1.47
N ASP A 100 2.34 5.69 1.24
CA ASP A 100 2.63 6.79 0.32
C ASP A 100 3.70 7.73 0.86
N ALA A 101 4.66 8.09 0.00
CA ALA A 101 5.83 8.91 0.34
C ALA A 101 5.48 10.34 0.79
N ASP A 102 4.29 10.85 0.41
CA ASP A 102 3.85 12.21 0.71
C ASP A 102 3.32 12.42 2.13
N LEU A 103 3.27 11.34 2.94
CA LEU A 103 2.79 11.37 4.32
C LEU A 103 1.39 12.00 4.49
N ALA A 104 0.55 11.92 3.45
CA ALA A 104 -0.85 12.35 3.51
C ALA A 104 -1.60 11.63 4.64
N THR A 105 -1.29 10.35 4.85
CA THR A 105 -1.62 9.60 6.06
C THR A 105 -0.51 9.84 7.07
N PRO A 106 -0.75 10.34 8.28
CA PRO A 106 0.28 10.53 9.31
C PRO A 106 0.98 9.22 9.69
N PRO A 107 2.29 9.21 10.04
CA PRO A 107 3.01 8.02 10.50
C PRO A 107 2.35 7.31 11.68
N GLU A 108 1.71 8.04 12.58
CA GLU A 108 0.98 7.51 13.73
C GLU A 108 -0.19 6.62 13.29
N GLU A 109 -0.84 6.98 12.20
CA GLU A 109 -1.93 6.17 11.62
C GLU A 109 -1.41 4.90 10.95
N LEU A 110 -0.25 4.96 10.29
CA LEU A 110 0.44 3.78 9.77
C LEU A 110 0.80 2.82 10.91
N LEU A 111 1.40 3.34 11.99
CA LEU A 111 1.76 2.52 13.16
C LEU A 111 0.52 1.88 13.79
N ARG A 112 -0.60 2.63 13.91
CA ARG A 112 -1.87 2.10 14.41
C ARG A 112 -2.42 0.97 13.52
N LEU A 113 -2.26 1.09 12.20
CA LEU A 113 -2.67 0.07 11.24
C LEU A 113 -1.83 -1.21 11.39
N LEU A 114 -0.52 -1.07 11.57
CA LEU A 114 0.39 -2.21 11.80
C LEU A 114 0.11 -2.89 13.15
N GLU A 115 -0.15 -2.11 14.21
CA GLU A 115 -0.55 -2.63 15.53
C GLU A 115 -1.84 -3.43 15.47
N LEU A 116 -2.86 -2.93 14.74
CA LEU A 116 -4.12 -3.64 14.56
C LEU A 116 -3.88 -5.00 13.92
N LEU A 117 -3.10 -5.07 12.83
CA LEU A 117 -2.79 -6.34 12.18
C LEU A 117 -1.96 -7.27 13.07
N ALA A 118 -1.00 -6.73 13.83
CA ALA A 118 -0.17 -7.52 14.74
C ALA A 118 -0.99 -8.11 15.90
N ALA A 119 -1.93 -7.34 16.46
CA ALA A 119 -2.78 -7.74 17.58
C ALA A 119 -3.91 -8.72 17.21
N ARG A 120 -4.24 -8.84 15.90
CA ARG A 120 -5.35 -9.65 15.38
C ARG A 120 -4.81 -10.78 14.50
N PRO A 121 -4.49 -11.95 15.06
CA PRO A 121 -3.95 -13.10 14.28
C PRO A 121 -4.91 -13.63 13.20
N ASP A 122 -6.21 -13.39 13.38
CA ASP A 122 -7.27 -13.72 12.44
C ASP A 122 -7.27 -12.84 11.18
N LEU A 123 -6.61 -11.67 11.22
CA LEU A 123 -6.50 -10.78 10.09
C LEU A 123 -5.28 -11.11 9.22
N THR A 124 -5.49 -11.10 7.92
CA THR A 124 -4.45 -11.22 6.89
C THR A 124 -4.15 -9.88 6.23
N PHE A 125 -5.13 -8.99 6.17
CA PHE A 125 -5.04 -7.73 5.47
C PHE A 125 -5.79 -6.62 6.22
N VAL A 126 -5.12 -5.48 6.38
CA VAL A 126 -5.72 -4.25 6.91
C VAL A 126 -5.43 -3.10 5.95
N MET A 127 -6.44 -2.33 5.61
CA MET A 127 -6.30 -1.11 4.81
C MET A 127 -6.83 0.12 5.55
N ALA A 128 -6.12 1.23 5.39
CA ALA A 128 -6.58 2.50 5.90
C ALA A 128 -7.72 3.06 5.04
N SER A 129 -8.64 3.78 5.66
CA SER A 129 -9.81 4.36 5.00
C SER A 129 -10.03 5.81 5.41
N ARG A 130 -10.25 6.68 4.43
CA ARG A 130 -10.48 8.12 4.61
C ARG A 130 -11.96 8.41 4.83
N VAL A 131 -12.52 7.81 5.88
CA VAL A 131 -13.91 8.02 6.25
C VAL A 131 -14.08 9.40 6.91
N LEU A 132 -14.98 10.21 6.36
CA LEU A 132 -15.31 11.50 6.97
C LEU A 132 -16.27 11.30 8.13
N MET A 133 -15.76 11.41 9.35
CA MET A 133 -16.52 11.26 10.59
C MET A 133 -16.41 12.50 11.46
N LEU A 134 -17.46 12.78 12.23
CA LEU A 134 -17.48 13.90 13.16
C LEU A 134 -16.37 13.74 14.22
N GLY A 135 -15.58 14.81 14.44
CA GLY A 135 -14.45 14.81 15.39
C GLY A 135 -13.13 14.31 14.80
N TRP A 136 -13.10 13.85 13.55
CA TRP A 136 -11.88 13.40 12.87
C TRP A 136 -11.38 14.45 11.88
N ARG A 137 -10.06 14.49 11.66
CA ARG A 137 -9.39 15.50 10.83
C ARG A 137 -9.09 14.93 9.44
N ILE A 138 -10.11 14.75 8.61
CA ILE A 138 -9.97 14.30 7.23
C ILE A 138 -10.12 15.50 6.31
N GLU A 139 -9.00 16.09 5.89
CA GLU A 139 -8.96 17.26 5.01
C GLU A 139 -8.96 16.81 3.55
N ARG A 140 -10.11 16.85 2.88
CA ARG A 140 -10.30 16.39 1.51
C ARG A 140 -11.08 17.42 0.69
N ARG A 141 -10.62 17.68 -0.54
CA ARG A 141 -11.38 18.56 -1.48
C ARG A 141 -12.70 17.91 -1.85
N ALA A 142 -13.80 18.65 -1.80
CA ALA A 142 -15.15 18.12 -2.03
C ALA A 142 -15.28 17.34 -3.35
N VAL A 143 -14.78 17.87 -4.45
CA VAL A 143 -14.81 17.19 -5.76
C VAL A 143 -14.12 15.82 -5.70
N ARG A 144 -12.94 15.73 -5.09
CA ARG A 144 -12.23 14.46 -4.90
C ARG A 144 -12.97 13.49 -3.96
N HIS A 145 -13.68 14.03 -2.98
CA HIS A 145 -14.50 13.22 -2.09
C HIS A 145 -15.59 12.51 -2.89
N TYR A 146 -16.42 13.24 -3.64
CA TYR A 146 -17.54 12.64 -4.37
C TYR A 146 -17.10 11.70 -5.50
N LEU A 147 -16.09 12.09 -6.29
CA LEU A 147 -15.54 11.22 -7.33
C LEU A 147 -14.93 9.94 -6.75
N GLY A 148 -14.21 10.07 -5.60
CA GLY A 148 -13.69 8.91 -4.88
C GLY A 148 -14.81 8.00 -4.35
N ARG A 149 -15.98 8.53 -3.96
CA ARG A 149 -17.13 7.72 -3.53
C ARG A 149 -17.73 6.93 -4.70
N VAL A 150 -17.87 7.54 -5.87
CA VAL A 150 -18.32 6.84 -7.09
C VAL A 150 -17.37 5.67 -7.40
N PHE A 151 -16.05 5.95 -7.43
CA PHE A 151 -15.04 4.92 -7.68
C PHE A 151 -15.11 3.79 -6.63
N ALA A 152 -15.18 4.13 -5.35
CA ALA A 152 -15.25 3.16 -4.27
C ALA A 152 -16.51 2.29 -4.35
N THR A 153 -17.66 2.88 -4.73
CA THR A 153 -18.90 2.14 -4.94
C THR A 153 -18.75 1.13 -6.08
N LEU A 154 -18.17 1.53 -7.21
CA LEU A 154 -17.92 0.63 -8.33
C LEU A 154 -16.93 -0.48 -7.96
N ALA A 155 -15.86 -0.15 -7.24
CA ALA A 155 -14.90 -1.13 -6.75
C ALA A 155 -15.55 -2.13 -5.77
N SER A 156 -16.39 -1.65 -4.84
CA SER A 156 -17.15 -2.47 -3.90
C SER A 156 -18.07 -3.46 -4.63
N LEU A 157 -18.85 -2.99 -5.60
CA LEU A 157 -19.72 -3.84 -6.41
C LEU A 157 -18.95 -4.89 -7.20
N LEU A 158 -17.81 -4.51 -7.77
CA LEU A 158 -16.96 -5.37 -8.58
C LEU A 158 -16.27 -6.44 -7.74
N LEU A 159 -15.74 -6.07 -6.59
CA LEU A 159 -15.13 -6.98 -5.63
C LEU A 159 -16.18 -7.83 -4.88
N ARG A 160 -17.45 -7.40 -4.87
CA ARG A 160 -18.55 -7.97 -4.08
C ARG A 160 -18.26 -7.98 -2.57
N ILE A 161 -17.67 -6.90 -2.07
CA ILE A 161 -17.37 -6.70 -0.66
C ILE A 161 -17.78 -5.28 -0.23
N PRO A 162 -18.21 -5.07 1.03
CA PRO A 162 -18.55 -3.75 1.54
C PRO A 162 -17.32 -2.94 1.90
N VAL A 163 -16.59 -2.41 0.88
CA VAL A 163 -15.40 -1.59 1.07
C VAL A 163 -15.70 -0.11 0.86
N TYR A 164 -15.17 0.75 1.74
CA TYR A 164 -15.38 2.20 1.69
C TYR A 164 -14.29 2.93 0.88
N ASP A 165 -13.00 2.56 1.02
CA ASP A 165 -11.89 3.27 0.37
C ASP A 165 -10.74 2.33 0.00
N THR A 166 -10.77 1.82 -1.23
CA THR A 166 -9.69 0.97 -1.75
C THR A 166 -8.42 1.74 -2.12
N GLN A 167 -8.48 3.09 -2.22
CA GLN A 167 -7.41 3.92 -2.78
C GLN A 167 -6.61 4.68 -1.71
N CYS A 168 -6.78 4.36 -0.42
CA CYS A 168 -5.95 4.96 0.63
C CYS A 168 -4.53 4.39 0.55
N GLY A 169 -3.53 5.27 0.62
CA GLY A 169 -2.11 4.94 0.42
C GLY A 169 -1.42 4.30 1.63
N ALA A 170 -2.15 3.61 2.50
CA ALA A 170 -1.58 2.83 3.60
C ALA A 170 -2.33 1.50 3.73
N LYS A 171 -1.60 0.39 3.52
CA LYS A 171 -2.13 -0.98 3.63
C LYS A 171 -1.07 -1.90 4.22
N ALA A 172 -1.50 -2.85 5.02
CA ALA A 172 -0.63 -3.86 5.63
C ALA A 172 -1.16 -5.27 5.39
N PHE A 173 -0.23 -6.19 5.23
CA PHE A 173 -0.46 -7.59 4.88
C PHE A 173 0.34 -8.48 5.81
N ARG A 174 -0.28 -9.53 6.31
CA ARG A 174 0.46 -10.64 6.91
C ARG A 174 1.13 -11.43 5.79
N VAL A 175 2.41 -11.72 5.94
CA VAL A 175 3.16 -12.53 4.98
C VAL A 175 2.53 -13.91 4.91
N SER A 176 2.13 -14.33 3.72
CA SER A 176 1.39 -15.57 3.47
C SER A 176 1.61 -16.06 2.04
N PRO A 177 1.33 -17.35 1.74
CA PRO A 177 1.32 -17.85 0.37
C PRO A 177 0.37 -17.06 -0.54
N ALA A 178 -0.81 -16.66 -0.02
CA ALA A 178 -1.78 -15.87 -0.78
C ALA A 178 -1.23 -14.49 -1.19
N LEU A 179 -0.53 -13.79 -0.29
CA LEU A 179 0.12 -12.52 -0.63
C LEU A 179 1.23 -12.72 -1.67
N ARG A 180 2.07 -13.75 -1.50
CA ARG A 180 3.14 -14.10 -2.45
C ARG A 180 2.60 -14.32 -3.85
N GLU A 181 1.53 -15.07 -3.96
CA GLU A 181 0.86 -15.35 -5.25
C GLU A 181 0.23 -14.06 -5.82
N ALA A 182 -0.47 -13.28 -4.98
CA ALA A 182 -1.16 -12.07 -5.43
C ALA A 182 -0.21 -11.01 -6.01
N ILE A 183 1.05 -10.94 -5.53
CA ILE A 183 2.10 -10.05 -6.05
C ILE A 183 3.08 -10.76 -7.01
N GLY A 184 2.93 -12.04 -7.27
CA GLY A 184 3.82 -12.86 -8.10
C GLY A 184 3.89 -12.40 -9.56
N THR A 185 2.85 -11.73 -10.05
CA THR A 185 2.79 -11.17 -11.41
C THR A 185 2.47 -9.69 -11.39
N SER A 186 2.95 -8.94 -12.39
CA SER A 186 2.68 -7.50 -12.53
C SER A 186 1.19 -7.20 -12.55
N PHE A 187 0.83 -6.05 -11.98
CA PHE A 187 -0.53 -5.52 -12.06
C PHE A 187 -0.82 -4.96 -13.46
N ARG A 188 -2.06 -5.07 -13.89
CA ARG A 188 -2.47 -4.55 -15.20
C ARG A 188 -2.63 -3.04 -15.23
N SER A 189 -3.03 -2.47 -14.12
CA SER A 189 -3.26 -1.04 -14.01
C SER A 189 -2.38 -0.44 -12.93
N SER A 190 -1.76 0.68 -13.25
CA SER A 190 -1.00 1.47 -12.28
C SER A 190 -1.89 2.22 -11.28
N TRP A 191 -3.17 2.45 -11.61
CA TRP A 191 -4.11 3.21 -10.78
C TRP A 191 -5.08 2.34 -9.99
N VAL A 192 -5.49 1.19 -10.55
CA VAL A 192 -6.49 0.30 -9.95
C VAL A 192 -5.84 -0.94 -9.35
N PHE A 193 -4.52 -0.93 -9.23
CA PHE A 193 -3.76 -2.06 -8.68
C PHE A 193 -4.23 -2.48 -7.29
N ASP A 194 -4.68 -1.52 -6.48
CA ASP A 194 -5.24 -1.78 -5.15
C ASP A 194 -6.46 -2.72 -5.22
N VAL A 195 -7.37 -2.44 -6.16
CA VAL A 195 -8.56 -3.27 -6.37
C VAL A 195 -8.16 -4.63 -6.92
N GLU A 196 -7.18 -4.66 -7.84
CA GLU A 196 -6.66 -5.91 -8.39
C GLU A 196 -5.99 -6.77 -7.32
N LEU A 197 -5.16 -6.17 -6.44
CA LEU A 197 -4.50 -6.87 -5.35
C LEU A 197 -5.52 -7.47 -4.36
N ILE A 198 -6.50 -6.67 -3.93
CA ILE A 198 -7.59 -7.15 -3.07
C ILE A 198 -8.35 -8.29 -3.75
N GLY A 199 -8.67 -8.12 -5.03
CA GLY A 199 -9.38 -9.14 -5.80
C GLY A 199 -8.59 -10.44 -5.94
N ARG A 200 -7.27 -10.38 -6.19
CA ARG A 200 -6.39 -11.55 -6.25
C ARG A 200 -6.35 -12.31 -4.92
N LEU A 201 -6.29 -11.58 -3.79
CA LEU A 201 -6.35 -12.18 -2.45
C LEU A 201 -7.70 -12.88 -2.19
N LEU A 202 -8.82 -12.26 -2.60
CA LEU A 202 -10.16 -12.79 -2.41
C LEU A 202 -10.48 -14.00 -3.30
N VAL A 203 -9.90 -14.06 -4.49
CA VAL A 203 -10.16 -15.14 -5.46
C VAL A 203 -9.20 -16.31 -5.25
N GLY A 204 -7.98 -16.03 -4.79
CA GLY A 204 -6.92 -17.05 -4.72
C GLY A 204 -6.44 -17.47 -6.12
N SER A 205 -5.78 -18.62 -6.18
CA SER A 205 -5.27 -19.22 -7.41
C SER A 205 -5.19 -20.76 -7.28
N SER A 206 -4.67 -21.43 -8.29
CA SER A 206 -4.39 -22.88 -8.21
C SER A 206 -3.31 -23.24 -7.18
N THR A 207 -2.53 -22.26 -6.70
CA THR A 207 -1.40 -22.46 -5.78
C THR A 207 -1.60 -21.82 -4.42
N ALA A 208 -2.63 -20.98 -4.26
CA ALA A 208 -2.93 -20.29 -3.01
C ALA A 208 -4.44 -20.18 -2.78
N GLU A 209 -4.87 -20.63 -1.60
CA GLU A 209 -6.26 -20.56 -1.17
C GLU A 209 -6.76 -19.09 -1.10
N PRO A 210 -8.05 -18.86 -1.41
CA PRO A 210 -8.67 -17.56 -1.21
C PRO A 210 -8.57 -17.09 0.23
N VAL A 211 -8.25 -15.83 0.45
CA VAL A 211 -8.29 -15.23 1.78
C VAL A 211 -9.75 -14.91 2.11
N PRO A 212 -10.30 -15.45 3.22
CA PRO A 212 -11.69 -15.22 3.58
C PRO A 212 -11.95 -13.75 3.91
N LEU A 213 -13.13 -13.23 3.56
CA LEU A 213 -13.48 -11.83 3.79
C LEU A 213 -13.34 -11.42 5.26
N ALA A 214 -13.60 -12.32 6.19
CA ALA A 214 -13.44 -12.08 7.63
C ALA A 214 -11.99 -11.77 8.05
N ALA A 215 -11.00 -12.12 7.21
CA ALA A 215 -9.58 -11.80 7.45
C ALA A 215 -9.17 -10.44 6.86
N PHE A 216 -10.11 -9.65 6.35
CA PHE A 216 -9.90 -8.28 5.87
C PHE A 216 -10.50 -7.29 6.86
N GLU A 217 -9.80 -6.20 7.12
CA GLU A 217 -10.33 -5.10 7.92
C GLU A 217 -10.02 -3.75 7.28
N GLU A 218 -11.01 -2.87 7.28
CA GLU A 218 -10.88 -1.49 6.84
C GLU A 218 -10.81 -0.59 8.07
N MET A 219 -9.63 0.00 8.32
CA MET A 219 -9.39 0.83 9.49
C MET A 219 -9.60 2.31 9.16
N PRO A 220 -10.62 2.98 9.75
CA PRO A 220 -10.80 4.39 9.54
C PRO A 220 -9.66 5.22 10.13
N LEU A 221 -9.11 6.14 9.32
CA LEU A 221 -8.08 7.10 9.75
C LEU A 221 -8.70 8.19 10.62
N ARG A 222 -8.01 8.59 11.69
CA ARG A 222 -8.38 9.72 12.55
C ARG A 222 -7.90 11.05 11.97
N ALA A 223 -6.81 11.00 11.19
CA ALA A 223 -6.24 12.17 10.52
C ALA A 223 -5.76 11.79 9.12
N TRP A 224 -6.03 12.66 8.16
CA TRP A 224 -5.51 12.58 6.80
C TRP A 224 -5.54 13.98 6.16
N ARG A 225 -4.51 14.34 5.40
CA ARG A 225 -4.41 15.65 4.75
C ARG A 225 -4.12 15.49 3.26
N ASP A 226 -4.91 16.17 2.42
CA ASP A 226 -4.64 16.22 0.98
C ASP A 226 -3.33 17.00 0.71
N VAL A 227 -2.34 16.31 0.15
CA VAL A 227 -1.07 16.92 -0.25
C VAL A 227 -1.19 17.37 -1.71
N SER A 228 -0.77 18.60 -2.02
CA SER A 228 -0.80 19.16 -3.37
C SER A 228 0.12 18.38 -4.32
N GLY A 229 -0.25 18.30 -5.62
CA GLY A 229 0.55 17.61 -6.63
C GLY A 229 0.03 16.22 -7.03
N SER A 230 -1.21 15.87 -6.67
CA SER A 230 -1.86 14.64 -7.18
C SER A 230 -1.98 14.69 -8.71
N ARG A 231 -1.53 13.60 -9.34
CA ARG A 231 -1.47 13.44 -10.80
C ARG A 231 -2.80 12.99 -11.45
N LEU A 232 -3.92 12.96 -10.71
CA LEU A 232 -5.23 12.57 -11.23
C LEU A 232 -5.88 13.70 -12.01
N GLY A 233 -5.71 13.68 -13.34
CA GLY A 233 -6.52 14.47 -14.28
C GLY A 233 -7.78 13.72 -14.73
N PRO A 234 -8.73 14.40 -15.43
CA PRO A 234 -9.97 13.77 -15.93
C PRO A 234 -9.72 12.56 -16.84
N VAL A 235 -8.68 12.60 -17.66
CA VAL A 235 -8.30 11.51 -18.58
C VAL A 235 -7.85 10.28 -17.78
N ALA A 236 -7.01 10.47 -16.75
CA ALA A 236 -6.55 9.39 -15.89
C ALA A 236 -7.71 8.73 -15.12
N MET A 237 -8.73 9.51 -14.77
CA MET A 237 -9.93 8.98 -14.12
C MET A 237 -10.79 8.15 -15.07
N GLY A 238 -10.96 8.57 -16.33
CA GLY A 238 -11.63 7.77 -17.37
C GLY A 238 -10.92 6.45 -17.60
N GLN A 239 -9.57 6.47 -17.68
CA GLN A 239 -8.76 5.26 -17.82
C GLN A 239 -8.92 4.34 -16.60
N ALA A 240 -8.93 4.89 -15.39
CA ALA A 240 -9.11 4.10 -14.16
C ALA A 240 -10.48 3.37 -14.14
N LEU A 241 -11.53 3.97 -14.67
CA LEU A 241 -12.84 3.29 -14.80
C LEU A 241 -12.79 2.14 -15.79
N VAL A 242 -12.16 2.32 -16.94
CA VAL A 242 -11.97 1.23 -17.93
C VAL A 242 -11.14 0.10 -17.31
N ASP A 243 -10.03 0.43 -16.67
CA ASP A 243 -9.16 -0.55 -16.00
C ASP A 243 -9.93 -1.32 -14.91
N LEU A 244 -10.79 -0.63 -14.16
CA LEU A 244 -11.63 -1.25 -13.12
C LEU A 244 -12.55 -2.32 -13.73
N LEU A 245 -13.20 -2.04 -14.86
CA LEU A 245 -14.04 -3.02 -15.56
C LEU A 245 -13.23 -4.21 -16.08
N VAL A 246 -12.04 -3.97 -16.62
CA VAL A 246 -11.14 -5.03 -17.10
C VAL A 246 -10.67 -5.94 -15.97
N VAL A 247 -10.28 -5.36 -14.84
CA VAL A 247 -9.91 -6.09 -13.62
C VAL A 247 -11.09 -6.94 -13.14
N GLY A 248 -12.29 -6.36 -13.08
CA GLY A 248 -13.49 -7.07 -12.68
C GLY A 248 -13.88 -8.25 -13.53
N ALA A 249 -13.79 -8.09 -14.84
CA ALA A 249 -14.08 -9.17 -15.77
C ALA A 249 -13.12 -10.38 -15.58
N ARG A 250 -11.87 -10.13 -15.15
CA ARG A 250 -10.89 -11.18 -14.86
C ARG A 250 -11.15 -11.88 -13.54
N LEU A 251 -11.41 -11.10 -12.49
CA LEU A 251 -11.72 -11.64 -11.17
C LEU A 251 -12.96 -12.53 -11.21
N ASN A 252 -13.97 -12.15 -12.01
CA ASN A 252 -15.16 -12.98 -12.22
C ASN A 252 -14.86 -14.29 -12.97
N ARG A 253 -13.92 -14.28 -13.93
CA ARG A 253 -13.49 -15.52 -14.61
C ARG A 253 -12.74 -16.46 -13.67
N GLY A 254 -11.88 -15.91 -12.79
CA GLY A 254 -11.17 -16.72 -11.79
C GLY A 254 -12.12 -17.38 -10.79
N ARG A 255 -13.22 -16.71 -10.40
CA ARG A 255 -14.26 -17.28 -9.51
C ARG A 255 -15.02 -18.44 -10.16
N GLY A 256 -15.30 -18.38 -11.46
CA GLY A 256 -16.02 -19.43 -12.18
C GLY A 256 -15.18 -20.68 -12.49
N SER A 257 -13.87 -20.63 -12.27
CA SER A 257 -12.97 -21.79 -12.45
C SER A 257 -12.73 -22.55 -11.13
N SER A 258 -13.24 -22.04 -10.01
CA SER A 258 -13.09 -22.62 -8.66
C SER A 258 -14.38 -23.25 -8.13
N GLU A 259 -15.49 -23.18 -8.88
CA GLU A 259 -16.73 -23.92 -8.68
C GLU A 259 -16.73 -25.16 -9.63
#